data_b690bdf79da871f9ced07c5702d0746c
#
_entry.id   b690bdf79da871f9ced07c5702d0746c
#
_cell.length_a   1.000
_cell.length_b   1.000
_cell.length_c   1.000
_cell.angle_alpha   90.00
_cell.angle_beta   90.00
_cell.angle_gamma   90.00
#
_symmetry.space_group_name_H-M   'P 1'
#
loop_
_entity.id
_entity.type
_entity.pdbx_description
1 polymer ?
#
loop_
_entity_poly.entity_id
_entity_poly.type
_entity_poly.pdbx_seq_one_letter_code
_entity_poly.pdbx_strand_id
1 'polypeptide(L)'
;MEQWYEELFTNYADKYEDESFTQGTLGEVDFIEKEINHDKNCKILDVGCGTGRHAIELTKRGYWVTGVDLSENMLEKAQKNASNVGLEIDFRQADARNLS
;
A
#
# COMPACT_ATOMS: atom_id res chain seq x y z
N MET A 1 -16.42 -6.80 11.88
CA MET A 1 -15.42 -6.16 12.72
C MET A 1 -14.23 -5.76 11.87
N GLU A 2 -13.72 -4.56 12.07
CA GLU A 2 -12.63 -4.06 11.26
C GLU A 2 -11.30 -4.52 11.80
N GLN A 3 -10.40 -4.87 10.89
CA GLN A 3 -9.06 -5.26 11.26
C GLN A 3 -8.07 -4.51 10.41
N TRP A 4 -6.94 -4.15 11.02
CA TRP A 4 -5.87 -3.47 10.31
C TRP A 4 -4.65 -4.38 10.26
N TYR A 5 -4.06 -4.49 9.08
CA TYR A 5 -2.84 -5.23 8.88
C TYR A 5 -1.77 -4.24 8.46
N GLU A 6 -0.97 -3.81 9.41
CA GLU A 6 -0.13 -2.66 9.15
C GLU A 6 1.33 -2.98 8.90
N GLU A 7 1.84 -4.09 9.38
CA GLU A 7 3.24 -4.34 9.19
C GLU A 7 3.61 -5.08 7.96
N LEU A 8 2.66 -5.59 7.23
CA LEU A 8 2.96 -6.50 6.14
C LEU A 8 3.73 -5.86 5.03
N PHE A 9 3.65 -4.54 4.91
CA PHE A 9 4.19 -3.86 3.77
C PHE A 9 5.44 -3.08 4.05
N THR A 10 5.85 -3.02 5.27
CA THR A 10 6.99 -2.22 5.65
C THR A 10 8.22 -2.73 4.94
N ASN A 11 8.90 -1.90 4.21
CA ASN A 11 10.17 -2.20 3.58
C ASN A 11 10.12 -3.00 2.30
N TYR A 12 8.97 -3.40 1.82
CA TYR A 12 8.95 -4.14 0.56
C TYR A 12 9.38 -3.28 -0.60
N ALA A 13 9.02 -2.01 -0.59
CA ALA A 13 9.33 -1.14 -1.70
C ALA A 13 10.82 -1.03 -1.92
N ASP A 14 11.60 -1.07 -0.86
CA ASP A 14 13.04 -0.92 -0.97
C ASP A 14 13.68 -2.05 -1.75
N LYS A 15 13.06 -3.21 -1.74
CA LYS A 15 13.67 -4.37 -2.36
C LYS A 15 13.42 -4.43 -3.85
N TYR A 16 12.39 -3.76 -4.31
CA TYR A 16 11.98 -3.93 -5.69
C TYR A 16 11.92 -2.63 -6.44
N GLU A 17 12.69 -1.66 -5.99
CA GLU A 17 12.47 -0.35 -6.54
C GLU A 17 12.99 -0.19 -7.93
N ASP A 18 13.86 -1.04 -8.41
CA ASP A 18 14.45 -0.76 -9.67
C ASP A 18 14.36 -1.86 -10.66
N GLU A 19 13.42 -2.70 -10.70
CA GLU A 19 13.35 -3.55 -11.81
C GLU A 19 12.03 -4.10 -11.92
N SER A 20 11.84 -5.19 -12.48
CA SER A 20 10.52 -5.62 -12.77
C SER A 20 9.67 -5.57 -11.54
N PHE A 21 9.65 -4.40 -10.93
CA PHE A 21 8.92 -4.24 -9.69
C PHE A 21 7.43 -4.45 -9.87
N THR A 22 6.92 -4.27 -11.07
CA THR A 22 5.51 -4.55 -11.29
C THR A 22 5.21 -5.99 -10.98
N GLN A 23 6.07 -6.88 -11.43
CA GLN A 23 5.90 -8.29 -11.17
C GLN A 23 6.08 -8.60 -9.70
N GLY A 24 7.07 -7.97 -9.07
CA GLY A 24 7.29 -8.14 -7.66
C GLY A 24 6.10 -7.68 -6.85
N THR A 25 5.49 -6.55 -7.25
CA THR A 25 4.33 -6.04 -6.56
C THR A 25 3.17 -7.02 -6.61
N LEU A 26 2.91 -7.58 -7.77
CA LEU A 26 1.80 -8.52 -7.91
C LEU A 26 2.00 -9.75 -7.05
N GLY A 27 3.21 -10.29 -7.02
CA GLY A 27 3.48 -11.45 -6.20
C GLY A 27 3.36 -11.16 -4.73
N GLU A 28 3.79 -9.99 -4.32
CA GLU A 28 3.70 -9.60 -2.92
C GLU A 28 2.25 -9.39 -2.52
N VAL A 29 1.45 -8.80 -3.38
CA VAL A 29 0.04 -8.61 -3.06
C VAL A 29 -0.68 -9.96 -3.02
N ASP A 30 -0.30 -10.89 -3.90
CA ASP A 30 -0.85 -12.25 -3.82
C ASP A 30 -0.59 -12.87 -2.46
N PHE A 31 0.63 -12.71 -1.95
CA PHE A 31 0.99 -13.23 -0.64
C PHE A 31 0.15 -12.58 0.45
N ILE A 32 0.01 -11.26 0.37
CA ILE A 32 -0.76 -10.53 1.36
C ILE A 32 -2.21 -11.00 1.38
N GLU A 33 -2.79 -11.18 0.21
CA GLU A 33 -4.17 -11.66 0.13
C GLU A 33 -4.33 -13.01 0.81
N LYS A 34 -3.36 -13.88 0.64
CA LYS A 34 -3.42 -15.18 1.30
C LYS A 34 -3.36 -15.02 2.81
N GLU A 35 -2.51 -14.13 3.29
CA GLU A 35 -2.33 -13.94 4.72
C GLU A 35 -3.61 -13.42 5.37
N ILE A 36 -4.38 -12.63 4.67
CA ILE A 36 -5.61 -12.11 5.23
C ILE A 36 -6.84 -12.87 4.75
N ASN A 37 -6.62 -14.05 4.14
CA ASN A 37 -7.70 -14.92 3.69
C ASN A 37 -8.65 -14.22 2.72
N HIS A 38 -8.13 -13.32 1.91
CA HIS A 38 -8.92 -12.57 0.92
C HIS A 38 -10.13 -11.86 1.55
N ASP A 39 -10.00 -11.45 2.81
CA ASP A 39 -11.10 -10.81 3.53
C ASP A 39 -11.19 -9.34 3.14
N LYS A 40 -12.12 -9.01 2.26
CA LYS A 40 -12.25 -7.63 1.78
C LYS A 40 -12.81 -6.68 2.83
N ASN A 41 -13.25 -7.19 3.96
CA ASN A 41 -13.70 -6.34 5.05
C ASN A 41 -12.54 -5.82 5.90
N CYS A 42 -11.34 -6.31 5.66
CA CYS A 42 -10.17 -5.81 6.38
C CYS A 42 -9.80 -4.44 5.84
N LYS A 43 -9.33 -3.60 6.75
CA LYS A 43 -8.72 -2.34 6.35
C LYS A 43 -7.22 -2.52 6.41
N ILE A 44 -6.53 -2.08 5.37
CA ILE A 44 -5.10 -2.31 5.25
C ILE A 44 -4.37 -0.98 5.39
N LEU A 45 -3.36 -0.97 6.24
CA LEU A 45 -2.52 0.19 6.42
C LEU A 45 -1.16 -0.11 5.81
N ASP A 46 -0.82 0.60 4.74
CA ASP A 46 0.43 0.39 4.03
C ASP A 46 1.46 1.37 4.58
N VAL A 47 2.28 0.90 5.50
CA VAL A 47 3.27 1.73 6.17
C VAL A 47 4.52 1.82 5.32
N GLY A 48 4.95 3.06 5.04
CA GLY A 48 6.06 3.26 4.13
C GLY A 48 5.64 3.01 2.70
N CYS A 49 4.48 3.53 2.32
CA CYS A 49 3.85 3.16 1.06
C CYS A 49 4.61 3.65 -0.18
N GLY A 50 5.51 4.62 -0.03
CA GLY A 50 6.27 5.11 -1.15
C GLY A 50 5.38 5.64 -2.26
N THR A 51 5.60 5.15 -3.47
CA THR A 51 4.84 5.60 -4.63
C THR A 51 3.50 4.89 -4.77
N GLY A 52 3.13 4.07 -3.80
CA GLY A 52 1.80 3.50 -3.74
C GLY A 52 1.57 2.24 -4.52
N ARG A 53 2.60 1.52 -4.89
CA ARG A 53 2.44 0.34 -5.73
C ARG A 53 1.54 -0.71 -5.10
N HIS A 54 1.80 -1.04 -3.85
CA HIS A 54 1.00 -2.04 -3.15
C HIS A 54 -0.41 -1.53 -2.88
N ALA A 55 -0.49 -0.27 -2.43
CA ALA A 55 -1.79 0.31 -2.12
C ALA A 55 -2.68 0.34 -3.35
N ILE A 56 -2.11 0.69 -4.49
CA ILE A 56 -2.89 0.76 -5.73
C ILE A 56 -3.37 -0.63 -6.13
N GLU A 57 -2.47 -1.62 -6.09
CA GLU A 57 -2.86 -2.96 -6.51
C GLU A 57 -3.92 -3.54 -5.56
N LEU A 58 -3.75 -3.34 -4.26
CA LEU A 58 -4.73 -3.82 -3.30
C LEU A 58 -6.08 -3.15 -3.49
N THR A 59 -6.05 -1.84 -3.76
CA THR A 59 -7.30 -1.12 -4.00
C THR A 59 -7.99 -1.64 -5.27
N LYS A 60 -7.21 -1.92 -6.31
CA LYS A 60 -7.78 -2.51 -7.52
C LYS A 60 -8.47 -3.84 -7.23
N ARG A 61 -7.95 -4.57 -6.27
CA ARG A 61 -8.53 -5.89 -5.93
C ARG A 61 -9.69 -5.78 -4.96
N GLY A 62 -10.05 -4.56 -4.56
CA GLY A 62 -11.26 -4.37 -3.77
C GLY A 62 -11.04 -4.16 -2.28
N TYR A 63 -9.81 -3.94 -1.86
CA TYR A 63 -9.53 -3.71 -0.44
C TYR A 63 -9.57 -2.22 -0.13
N TRP A 64 -9.82 -1.91 1.13
CA TRP A 64 -9.77 -0.54 1.62
C TRP A 64 -8.37 -0.31 2.16
N VAL A 65 -7.63 0.59 1.55
CA VAL A 65 -6.23 0.80 1.88
C VAL A 65 -5.98 2.24 2.25
N THR A 66 -5.19 2.45 3.30
CA THR A 66 -4.64 3.75 3.63
C THR A 66 -3.14 3.62 3.53
N GLY A 67 -2.50 4.53 2.79
CA GLY A 67 -1.05 4.53 2.67
C GLY A 67 -0.46 5.65 3.51
N VAL A 68 0.61 5.36 4.23
CA VAL A 68 1.30 6.40 4.98
C VAL A 68 2.77 6.37 4.64
N ASP A 69 3.38 7.54 4.64
CA ASP A 69 4.80 7.65 4.37
C ASP A 69 5.31 8.92 5.02
N LEU A 70 6.57 8.90 5.38
CA LEU A 70 7.20 10.07 5.95
C LEU A 70 7.45 11.12 4.89
N SER A 71 7.67 10.72 3.66
CA SER A 71 8.05 11.61 2.58
C SER A 71 6.85 12.15 1.85
N GLU A 72 6.68 13.47 1.92
CA GLU A 72 5.62 14.16 1.21
C GLU A 72 5.75 13.97 -0.29
N ASN A 73 6.98 13.96 -0.78
CA ASN A 73 7.24 13.77 -2.20
C ASN A 73 6.75 12.41 -2.69
N MET A 74 6.97 11.38 -1.88
CA MET A 74 6.49 10.05 -2.24
C MET A 74 4.97 10.01 -2.28
N LEU A 75 4.33 10.68 -1.32
CA LEU A 75 2.87 10.69 -1.26
C LEU A 75 2.28 11.42 -2.45
N GLU A 76 2.93 12.47 -2.91
CA GLU A 76 2.46 13.16 -4.11
C GLU A 76 2.51 12.24 -5.32
N LYS A 77 3.60 11.49 -5.42
CA LYS A 77 3.71 10.54 -6.53
C LYS A 77 2.68 9.42 -6.40
N ALA A 78 2.45 8.98 -5.17
CA ALA A 78 1.47 7.93 -4.94
C ALA A 78 0.08 8.40 -5.35
N GLN A 79 -0.29 9.62 -4.98
CA GLN A 79 -1.58 10.16 -5.37
C GLN A 79 -1.71 10.29 -6.86
N LYS A 80 -0.66 10.75 -7.51
CA LYS A 80 -0.68 10.88 -8.95
C LYS A 80 -0.83 9.53 -9.62
N ASN A 81 -0.08 8.54 -9.13
CA ASN A 81 -0.16 7.20 -9.70
C ASN A 81 -1.54 6.61 -9.54
N ALA A 82 -2.15 6.79 -8.38
CA ALA A 82 -3.50 6.28 -8.15
C ALA A 82 -4.50 7.00 -9.05
N SER A 83 -4.37 8.30 -9.17
CA SER A 83 -5.26 9.10 -10.00
C SER A 83 -5.17 8.68 -11.46
N ASN A 84 -3.96 8.36 -11.92
CA ASN A 84 -3.74 7.96 -13.29
C ASN A 84 -4.48 6.67 -13.65
N VAL A 85 -4.81 5.86 -12.68
CA VAL A 85 -5.58 4.64 -12.93
C VAL A 85 -7.00 4.75 -12.38
N GLY A 86 -7.43 5.97 -12.08
CA GLY A 86 -8.82 6.22 -11.71
C GLY A 86 -9.17 5.83 -10.29
N LEU A 87 -8.20 5.79 -9.40
CA LEU A 87 -8.45 5.40 -8.02
C LEU A 87 -8.24 6.56 -7.07
N GLU A 88 -9.02 6.58 -6.00
CA GLU A 88 -8.82 7.50 -4.90
C GLU A 88 -8.40 6.69 -3.70
N ILE A 89 -7.23 6.99 -3.16
CA ILE A 89 -6.68 6.27 -2.02
C ILE A 89 -6.30 7.29 -0.98
N ASP A 90 -6.53 6.97 0.27
CA ASP A 90 -6.21 7.86 1.38
C ASP A 90 -4.72 7.74 1.68
N PHE A 91 -3.94 8.73 1.24
CA PHE A 91 -2.51 8.77 1.54
C PHE A 91 -2.26 9.85 2.57
N ARG A 92 -1.50 9.53 3.61
CA ARG A 92 -1.25 10.46 4.69
C ARG A 92 0.24 10.51 5.02
N GLN A 93 0.71 11.70 5.31
CA GLN A 93 2.08 11.87 5.81
C GLN A 93 2.10 11.57 7.29
N ALA A 94 2.94 10.64 7.69
CA ALA A 94 3.03 10.28 9.09
C ALA A 94 4.32 9.52 9.32
N ASP A 95 4.81 9.63 10.55
CA ASP A 95 5.96 8.84 11.00
C ASP A 95 5.38 7.55 11.56
N ALA A 96 5.79 6.43 10.99
CA ALA A 96 5.24 5.14 11.39
C ALA A 96 5.43 4.87 12.88
N ARG A 97 6.47 5.47 13.47
CA ARG A 97 6.72 5.26 14.89
C ARG A 97 5.71 5.99 15.78
N ASN A 98 4.98 6.93 15.22
CA ASN A 98 4.03 7.74 15.98
C ASN A 98 2.59 7.47 15.60
N LEU A 99 2.33 6.42 14.88
CA LEU A 99 0.97 6.04 14.58
C LEU A 99 0.30 5.50 15.83
N SER A 100 -0.89 5.91 16.08
CA SER A 100 -1.59 5.43 17.27
C SER A 100 -3.07 5.24 17.01
#